data_022dada25b73ac40f03be51171277bcf
#
_entry.id   022dada25b73ac40f03be51171277bcf
#
_cell.length_a   1.000
_cell.length_b   1.000
_cell.length_c   1.000
_cell.angle_alpha   90.00
_cell.angle_beta   90.00
_cell.angle_gamma   90.00
#
_symmetry.space_group_name_H-M   'P 1'
#
loop_
_entity.id
_entity.type
_entity.pdbx_description
1 polymer ?
#
loop_
_entity_poly.entity_id
_entity_poly.type
_entity_poly.pdbx_seq_one_letter_code
_entity_poly.pdbx_strand_id
1 'polypeptide(L)'
;MVSYQQLIGLYSPAPQSGKSTVAGILERDYGFRRVPFAAALKKMTETFLTSLGVSPERIAHYSEAGKLEPIPEAKGATYRKIAQTMGTDWGRAVIDRDIWLAPVINDYEINGGLVVVEDVRFENEYNAILDAGGEMWKIVRPGRSEERRVGKE
;
A
#
# COMPACT_ATOMS: atom_id res chain seq x y z
N MET A 1 -13.55 13.01 -27.08
CA MET A 1 -12.68 11.90 -26.68
C MET A 1 -13.09 11.40 -25.31
N VAL A 2 -13.48 10.15 -25.20
CA VAL A 2 -13.84 9.56 -23.91
C VAL A 2 -12.54 9.17 -23.22
N SER A 3 -12.21 9.84 -22.11
CA SER A 3 -11.08 9.41 -21.31
C SER A 3 -11.54 8.24 -20.45
N TYR A 4 -10.93 7.09 -20.66
CA TYR A 4 -11.19 5.93 -19.81
C TYR A 4 -10.64 6.19 -18.41
N GLN A 5 -11.55 6.16 -17.45
CA GLN A 5 -11.21 6.31 -16.05
C GLN A 5 -11.71 5.07 -15.32
N GLN A 6 -10.80 4.37 -14.63
CA GLN A 6 -11.16 3.18 -13.87
C GLN A 6 -10.26 3.05 -12.66
N LEU A 7 -10.87 2.77 -11.51
CA LEU A 7 -10.19 2.53 -10.26
C LEU A 7 -10.51 1.12 -9.80
N ILE A 8 -9.48 0.30 -9.60
CA ILE A 8 -9.63 -1.08 -9.15
C ILE A 8 -8.84 -1.26 -7.87
N GLY A 9 -9.50 -1.73 -6.81
CA GLY A 9 -8.84 -2.16 -5.60
C GLY A 9 -8.72 -3.68 -5.58
N LEU A 10 -7.56 -4.18 -5.17
CA LEU A 10 -7.32 -5.61 -5.03
C LEU A 10 -7.21 -5.97 -3.55
N TYR A 11 -7.96 -6.97 -3.14
CA TYR A 11 -7.86 -7.51 -1.78
C TYR A 11 -7.82 -9.03 -1.82
N SER A 12 -7.35 -9.62 -0.75
CA SER A 12 -7.26 -11.07 -0.67
C SER A 12 -7.47 -11.55 0.76
N PRO A 13 -8.19 -12.66 0.95
CA PRO A 13 -8.35 -13.27 2.27
C PRO A 13 -7.09 -13.97 2.76
N ALA A 14 -6.12 -14.23 1.88
CA ALA A 14 -4.91 -14.97 2.22
C ALA A 14 -3.66 -14.25 1.72
N PRO A 15 -2.54 -14.30 2.46
CA PRO A 15 -1.29 -13.73 1.98
C PRO A 15 -0.77 -14.51 0.76
N GLN A 16 0.05 -13.85 -0.06
CA GLN A 16 0.66 -14.43 -1.26
C GLN A 16 -0.37 -15.02 -2.24
N SER A 17 -1.51 -14.38 -2.37
CA SER A 17 -2.60 -14.84 -3.22
C SER A 17 -2.47 -14.42 -4.69
N GLY A 18 -1.46 -13.61 -5.02
CA GLY A 18 -1.24 -13.15 -6.38
C GLY A 18 -1.70 -11.72 -6.67
N LYS A 19 -1.99 -10.91 -5.64
CA LYS A 19 -2.38 -9.51 -5.83
C LYS A 19 -1.33 -8.73 -6.62
N SER A 20 -0.06 -8.89 -6.26
CA SER A 20 1.05 -8.23 -6.93
C SER A 20 1.18 -8.67 -8.38
N THR A 21 0.93 -9.95 -8.65
CA THR A 21 0.95 -10.51 -10.00
C THR A 21 -0.16 -9.89 -10.85
N VAL A 22 -1.37 -9.83 -10.31
CA VAL A 22 -2.52 -9.23 -11.01
C VAL A 22 -2.27 -7.74 -11.27
N ALA A 23 -1.78 -7.01 -10.26
CA ALA A 23 -1.45 -5.59 -10.43
C ALA A 23 -0.38 -5.38 -11.50
N GLY A 24 0.64 -6.25 -11.53
CA GLY A 24 1.68 -6.22 -12.56
C GLY A 24 1.14 -6.45 -13.97
N ILE A 25 0.20 -7.35 -14.13
CA ILE A 25 -0.46 -7.61 -15.42
C ILE A 25 -1.26 -6.38 -15.85
N LEU A 26 -2.04 -5.81 -14.95
CA LEU A 26 -2.81 -4.60 -15.24
C LEU A 26 -1.90 -3.44 -15.65
N GLU A 27 -0.77 -3.29 -14.99
CA GLU A 27 0.21 -2.24 -15.30
C GLU A 27 0.85 -2.47 -16.66
N ARG A 28 1.39 -3.67 -16.88
CA ARG A 28 2.16 -3.99 -18.10
C ARG A 28 1.28 -4.10 -19.35
N ASP A 29 0.15 -4.79 -19.25
CA ASP A 29 -0.64 -5.18 -20.42
C ASP A 29 -1.84 -4.26 -20.67
N TYR A 30 -2.31 -3.54 -19.64
CA TYR A 30 -3.52 -2.72 -19.73
C TYR A 30 -3.31 -1.24 -19.38
N GLY A 31 -2.08 -0.84 -19.06
CA GLY A 31 -1.75 0.56 -18.84
C GLY A 31 -2.22 1.15 -17.52
N PHE A 32 -2.47 0.32 -16.51
CA PHE A 32 -2.84 0.81 -15.18
C PHE A 32 -1.64 1.39 -14.45
N ARG A 33 -1.88 2.45 -13.68
CA ARG A 33 -0.92 3.02 -12.73
C ARG A 33 -1.11 2.32 -11.39
N ARG A 34 -0.02 1.83 -10.80
CA ARG A 34 -0.08 1.24 -9.45
C ARG A 34 0.07 2.36 -8.42
N VAL A 35 -0.96 2.58 -7.61
CA VAL A 35 -0.97 3.63 -6.58
C VAL A 35 -1.39 3.00 -5.25
N PRO A 36 -0.44 2.42 -4.50
CA PRO A 36 -0.79 1.77 -3.23
C PRO A 36 -1.08 2.80 -2.13
N PHE A 37 -1.94 2.43 -1.17
CA PHE A 37 -2.23 3.27 -0.02
C PHE A 37 -0.97 3.54 0.83
N ALA A 38 -0.02 2.60 0.83
CA ALA A 38 1.22 2.74 1.59
C ALA A 38 2.26 3.65 0.93
N ALA A 39 2.03 4.14 -0.28
CA ALA A 39 3.04 4.88 -1.04
C ALA A 39 3.49 6.17 -0.33
N ALA A 40 2.56 6.96 0.18
CA ALA A 40 2.88 8.21 0.87
C ALA A 40 3.69 7.95 2.13
N LEU A 41 3.27 6.98 2.93
CA LEU A 41 3.98 6.60 4.16
C LEU A 41 5.39 6.09 3.88
N LYS A 42 5.53 5.27 2.85
CA LYS A 42 6.84 4.78 2.41
C LYS A 42 7.76 5.93 2.03
N LYS A 43 7.27 6.86 1.24
CA LYS A 43 8.03 8.03 0.80
C LYS A 43 8.46 8.91 1.97
N MET A 44 7.57 9.12 2.93
CA MET A 44 7.88 9.89 4.14
C MET A 44 8.96 9.21 4.97
N THR A 45 8.87 7.90 5.16
CA THR A 45 9.85 7.11 5.91
C THR A 45 11.22 7.18 5.23
N GLU A 46 11.27 7.00 3.92
CA GLU A 46 12.51 7.08 3.15
C GLU A 46 13.14 8.47 3.22
N THR A 47 12.33 9.53 3.13
CA THR A 47 12.80 10.91 3.25
C THR A 47 13.39 11.16 4.63
N PHE A 48 12.73 10.67 5.68
CA PHE A 48 13.23 10.77 7.04
C PHE A 48 14.59 10.10 7.19
N LEU A 49 14.74 8.88 6.70
CA LEU A 49 16.00 8.16 6.77
C LEU A 49 17.11 8.85 5.95
N THR A 50 16.77 9.40 4.80
CA THR A 50 17.71 10.19 4.00
C THR A 50 18.22 11.39 4.82
N SER A 51 17.34 12.07 5.54
CA SER A 51 17.71 13.20 6.38
C SER A 51 18.64 12.83 7.52
N LEU A 52 18.61 11.57 7.95
CA LEU A 52 19.52 11.05 8.99
C LEU A 52 20.86 10.59 8.42
N GLY A 53 21.06 10.64 7.12
CA GLY A 53 22.31 10.25 6.48
C GLY A 53 22.37 8.80 6.01
N VAL A 54 21.23 8.10 5.98
CA VAL A 54 21.20 6.72 5.47
C VAL A 54 21.24 6.75 3.93
N SER A 55 22.11 5.93 3.33
CA SER A 55 22.25 5.90 1.88
C SER A 55 21.04 5.29 1.18
N PRO A 56 20.79 5.64 -0.10
CA PRO A 56 19.68 5.05 -0.86
C PRO A 56 19.69 3.53 -0.91
N GLU A 57 20.87 2.92 -1.04
CA GLU A 57 21.03 1.46 -1.08
C GLU A 57 20.64 0.82 0.23
N ARG A 58 21.04 1.43 1.35
CA ARG A 58 20.67 0.94 2.68
C ARG A 58 19.17 1.14 2.95
N ILE A 59 18.60 2.27 2.53
CA ILE A 59 17.15 2.51 2.65
C ILE A 59 16.38 1.43 1.90
N ALA A 60 16.80 1.11 0.67
CA ALA A 60 16.16 0.04 -0.12
C ALA A 60 16.20 -1.30 0.63
N HIS A 61 17.34 -1.64 1.24
CA HIS A 61 17.46 -2.85 2.05
C HIS A 61 16.50 -2.83 3.25
N TYR A 62 16.50 -1.74 4.02
CA TYR A 62 15.64 -1.62 5.20
C TYR A 62 14.16 -1.64 4.86
N SER A 63 13.77 -1.17 3.69
CA SER A 63 12.35 -1.17 3.28
C SER A 63 11.85 -2.54 2.82
N GLU A 64 12.76 -3.47 2.58
CA GLU A 64 12.43 -4.82 2.09
C GLU A 64 12.84 -5.89 3.10
N ALA A 65 14.02 -6.49 2.89
CA ALA A 65 14.48 -7.61 3.72
C ALA A 65 14.87 -7.20 5.14
N GLY A 66 15.34 -5.97 5.32
CA GLY A 66 15.87 -5.48 6.59
C GLY A 66 14.90 -4.68 7.45
N LYS A 67 13.59 -4.91 7.33
CA LYS A 67 12.57 -4.13 8.07
C LYS A 67 12.69 -4.17 9.58
N LEU A 68 13.29 -5.23 10.12
CA LEU A 68 13.46 -5.43 11.57
C LEU A 68 14.90 -5.23 12.02
N GLU A 69 15.79 -4.80 11.13
CA GLU A 69 17.17 -4.53 11.50
C GLU A 69 17.30 -3.15 12.13
N PRO A 70 18.05 -3.03 13.24
CA PRO A 70 18.31 -1.71 13.86
C PRO A 70 19.07 -0.80 12.89
N ILE A 71 18.64 0.44 12.80
CA ILE A 71 19.28 1.46 11.96
C ILE A 71 20.11 2.37 12.88
N PRO A 72 21.45 2.32 12.79
CA PRO A 72 22.30 3.11 13.71
C PRO A 72 22.01 4.61 13.66
N GLU A 73 21.82 5.18 12.48
CA GLU A 73 21.53 6.60 12.30
C GLU A 73 20.19 7.00 12.94
N ALA A 74 19.28 6.04 13.11
CA ALA A 74 17.97 6.26 13.76
C ALA A 74 17.99 5.79 15.22
N LYS A 75 19.17 5.78 15.86
CA LYS A 75 19.33 5.39 17.27
C LYS A 75 18.88 3.96 17.54
N GLY A 76 18.99 3.08 16.56
CA GLY A 76 18.61 1.68 16.68
C GLY A 76 17.15 1.39 16.37
N ALA A 77 16.37 2.38 15.98
CA ALA A 77 15.00 2.15 15.52
C ALA A 77 15.00 1.36 14.20
N THR A 78 13.97 0.53 14.00
CA THR A 78 13.83 -0.24 12.77
C THR A 78 12.95 0.51 11.76
N TYR A 79 13.08 0.15 10.49
CA TYR A 79 12.21 0.69 9.45
C TYR A 79 10.73 0.45 9.80
N ARG A 80 10.40 -0.77 10.22
CA ARG A 80 9.04 -1.14 10.58
C ARG A 80 8.50 -0.25 11.71
N LYS A 81 9.28 -0.04 12.76
CA LYS A 81 8.85 0.80 13.89
C LYS A 81 8.59 2.24 13.45
N ILE A 82 9.50 2.81 12.66
CA ILE A 82 9.35 4.17 12.16
C ILE A 82 8.09 4.29 11.30
N ALA A 83 7.90 3.38 10.35
CA ALA A 83 6.74 3.40 9.46
C ALA A 83 5.42 3.18 10.21
N GLN A 84 5.39 2.24 11.15
CA GLN A 84 4.17 1.95 11.93
C GLN A 84 3.78 3.10 12.85
N THR A 85 4.75 3.70 13.55
CA THR A 85 4.45 4.82 14.43
C THR A 85 4.02 6.05 13.65
N MET A 86 4.66 6.32 12.53
CA MET A 86 4.27 7.42 11.64
C MET A 86 2.87 7.19 11.06
N GLY A 87 2.58 5.97 10.64
CA GLY A 87 1.30 5.63 10.02
C GLY A 87 0.15 5.58 11.00
N THR A 88 0.34 4.94 12.14
CA THR A 88 -0.74 4.69 13.12
C THR A 88 -0.77 5.76 14.21
N ASP A 89 0.33 5.92 14.93
CA ASP A 89 0.33 6.77 16.13
C ASP A 89 0.22 8.25 15.77
N TRP A 90 0.84 8.66 14.68
CA TRP A 90 0.75 10.04 14.22
C TRP A 90 -0.34 10.22 13.16
N GLY A 91 -0.26 9.51 12.05
CA GLY A 91 -1.16 9.72 10.92
C GLY A 91 -2.62 9.47 11.28
N ARG A 92 -2.94 8.23 11.65
CA ARG A 92 -4.32 7.84 11.93
C ARG A 92 -4.84 8.40 13.24
N ALA A 93 -4.02 8.42 14.27
CA ALA A 93 -4.47 8.82 15.62
C ALA A 93 -4.48 10.33 15.82
N VAL A 94 -3.54 11.06 15.21
CA VAL A 94 -3.37 12.50 15.45
C VAL A 94 -3.96 13.34 14.32
N ILE A 95 -3.75 12.95 13.07
CA ILE A 95 -4.22 13.73 11.92
C ILE A 95 -5.66 13.37 11.58
N ASP A 96 -5.89 12.15 11.11
CA ASP A 96 -7.22 11.66 10.77
C ASP A 96 -7.15 10.15 10.52
N ARG A 97 -8.20 9.43 10.96
CA ARG A 97 -8.28 7.98 10.77
C ARG A 97 -8.10 7.56 9.31
N ASP A 98 -8.56 8.37 8.38
CA ASP A 98 -8.58 8.07 6.95
C ASP A 98 -7.51 8.83 6.18
N ILE A 99 -6.51 9.39 6.86
CA ILE A 99 -5.52 10.27 6.22
C ILE A 99 -4.78 9.58 5.06
N TRP A 100 -4.49 8.29 5.17
CA TRP A 100 -3.73 7.59 4.14
C TRP A 100 -4.55 7.21 2.91
N LEU A 101 -5.88 7.37 2.98
CA LEU A 101 -6.75 7.20 1.81
C LEU A 101 -6.63 8.39 0.86
N ALA A 102 -6.43 9.57 1.41
CA ALA A 102 -6.43 10.83 0.66
C ALA A 102 -5.42 10.86 -0.50
N PRO A 103 -4.15 10.46 -0.33
CA PRO A 103 -3.21 10.50 -1.45
C PRO A 103 -3.65 9.68 -2.66
N VAL A 104 -4.23 8.50 -2.43
CA VAL A 104 -4.67 7.61 -3.52
C VAL A 104 -5.92 8.17 -4.20
N ILE A 105 -6.91 8.55 -3.41
CA ILE A 105 -8.17 9.07 -3.95
C ILE A 105 -7.93 10.40 -4.67
N ASN A 106 -7.11 11.27 -4.09
CA ASN A 106 -6.76 12.54 -4.74
C ASN A 106 -5.99 12.33 -6.04
N ASP A 107 -5.06 11.37 -6.07
CA ASP A 107 -4.35 11.04 -7.31
C ASP A 107 -5.33 10.63 -8.40
N TYR A 108 -6.26 9.75 -8.08
CA TYR A 108 -7.26 9.30 -9.04
C TYR A 108 -8.17 10.43 -9.51
N GLU A 109 -8.65 11.25 -8.59
CA GLU A 109 -9.55 12.37 -8.91
C GLU A 109 -8.86 13.45 -9.75
N ILE A 110 -7.60 13.74 -9.46
CA ILE A 110 -6.85 14.80 -10.15
C ILE A 110 -6.31 14.32 -11.49
N ASN A 111 -5.68 13.16 -11.51
CA ASN A 111 -4.96 12.66 -12.68
C ASN A 111 -5.80 11.72 -13.54
N GLY A 112 -6.85 11.13 -12.98
CA GLY A 112 -7.72 10.22 -13.71
C GLY A 112 -7.01 8.97 -14.21
N GLY A 113 -7.48 8.45 -15.33
CA GLY A 113 -6.89 7.32 -16.01
C GLY A 113 -7.22 5.98 -15.36
N LEU A 114 -6.34 5.01 -15.58
CA LEU A 114 -6.51 3.64 -15.08
C LEU A 114 -5.62 3.44 -13.85
N VAL A 115 -6.23 3.22 -12.69
CA VAL A 115 -5.52 3.11 -11.41
C VAL A 115 -5.84 1.77 -10.75
N VAL A 116 -4.81 1.06 -10.29
CA VAL A 116 -4.97 -0.14 -9.47
C VAL A 116 -4.31 0.07 -8.11
N VAL A 117 -5.06 -0.27 -7.05
CA VAL A 117 -4.60 -0.20 -5.66
C VAL A 117 -4.50 -1.64 -5.16
N GLU A 118 -3.29 -2.13 -4.99
CA GLU A 118 -3.07 -3.55 -4.70
C GLU A 118 -3.02 -3.90 -3.20
N ASP A 119 -3.00 -2.90 -2.34
CA ASP A 119 -2.80 -3.11 -0.90
C ASP A 119 -4.03 -2.78 -0.05
N VAL A 120 -5.20 -3.04 -0.58
CA VAL A 120 -6.44 -2.85 0.19
C VAL A 120 -6.53 -3.92 1.28
N ARG A 121 -6.55 -3.50 2.55
CA ARG A 121 -6.56 -4.38 3.72
C ARG A 121 -7.67 -4.10 4.71
N PHE A 122 -8.11 -2.85 4.79
CA PHE A 122 -9.05 -2.40 5.80
C PHE A 122 -10.39 -2.01 5.17
N GLU A 123 -11.45 -2.10 5.97
CA GLU A 123 -12.79 -1.78 5.52
C GLU A 123 -12.92 -0.33 5.01
N ASN A 124 -12.28 0.63 5.68
CA ASN A 124 -12.31 2.02 5.25
C ASN A 124 -11.63 2.21 3.88
N GLU A 125 -10.56 1.45 3.59
CA GLU A 125 -9.91 1.45 2.28
C GLU A 125 -10.84 0.88 1.20
N TYR A 126 -11.47 -0.24 1.50
CA TYR A 126 -12.45 -0.89 0.62
C TYR A 126 -13.58 0.08 0.27
N ASN A 127 -14.16 0.69 1.29
CA ASN A 127 -15.27 1.64 1.09
C ASN A 127 -14.85 2.88 0.32
N ALA A 128 -13.64 3.39 0.55
CA ALA A 128 -13.12 4.54 -0.18
C ALA A 128 -13.01 4.28 -1.69
N ILE A 129 -12.59 3.08 -2.08
CA ILE A 129 -12.52 2.68 -3.49
C ILE A 129 -13.93 2.69 -4.10
N LEU A 130 -14.90 2.08 -3.42
CA LEU A 130 -16.29 2.04 -3.90
C LEU A 130 -16.91 3.43 -3.96
N ASP A 131 -16.69 4.26 -2.94
CA ASP A 131 -17.24 5.62 -2.88
C ASP A 131 -16.68 6.52 -3.99
N ALA A 132 -15.45 6.24 -4.43
CA ALA A 132 -14.85 6.95 -5.56
C ALA A 132 -15.31 6.41 -6.93
N GLY A 133 -16.24 5.45 -6.94
CA GLY A 133 -16.75 4.85 -8.18
C GLY A 133 -15.91 3.69 -8.69
N GLY A 134 -14.99 3.18 -7.88
CA GLY A 134 -14.14 2.07 -8.26
C GLY A 134 -14.77 0.70 -8.05
N GLU A 135 -14.03 -0.32 -8.44
CA GLU A 135 -14.40 -1.72 -8.28
C GLU A 135 -13.44 -2.41 -7.33
N MET A 136 -13.96 -3.38 -6.59
CA MET A 136 -13.14 -4.23 -5.73
C MET A 136 -13.04 -5.64 -6.30
N TRP A 137 -11.82 -6.11 -6.48
CA TRP A 137 -11.54 -7.45 -6.98
C TRP A 137 -10.94 -8.31 -5.86
N LYS A 138 -11.60 -9.42 -5.57
CA LYS A 138 -11.08 -10.41 -4.62
C LYS A 138 -10.15 -11.33 -5.37
N ILE A 139 -8.89 -11.37 -4.95
CA ILE A 139 -7.89 -12.24 -5.57
C ILE A 139 -7.79 -13.52 -4.76
N VAL A 140 -8.06 -14.65 -5.42
CA VAL A 140 -8.01 -15.96 -4.81
C VAL A 140 -7.06 -16.83 -5.61
N ARG A 141 -6.15 -17.50 -4.92
CA ARG A 141 -5.25 -18.45 -5.55
C ARG A 141 -5.76 -19.87 -5.29
N PRO A 142 -6.03 -20.66 -6.36
CA PRO A 142 -6.49 -22.03 -6.18
C PRO A 142 -5.53 -22.82 -5.29
N GLY A 143 -6.07 -23.58 -4.32
CA GLY A 143 -5.30 -24.37 -3.38
C GLY A 143 -4.76 -23.61 -2.18
N ARG A 144 -4.90 -22.27 -2.14
CA ARG A 144 -4.62 -21.46 -0.95
C ARG A 144 -5.94 -21.09 -0.32
N SER A 145 -6.34 -21.89 0.62
CA SER A 145 -7.70 -21.86 1.11
C SER A 145 -7.92 -20.78 2.18
N GLU A 146 -9.08 -20.18 2.13
CA GLU A 146 -9.65 -19.40 3.22
C GLU A 146 -9.73 -20.26 4.49
N GLU A 147 -9.83 -21.58 4.34
CA GLU A 147 -9.84 -22.55 5.42
C GLU A 147 -8.62 -22.43 6.33
N ARG A 148 -7.44 -22.10 5.79
CA ARG A 148 -6.25 -21.87 6.61
C ARG A 148 -6.37 -20.69 7.54
N ARG A 149 -7.12 -19.65 7.14
CA ARG A 149 -7.36 -18.49 8.00
C ARG A 149 -8.42 -18.77 9.05
N VAL A 150 -9.47 -19.46 8.66
CA VAL A 150 -10.55 -19.85 9.57
C VAL A 150 -10.02 -20.81 10.63
N GLY A 151 -9.16 -21.75 10.25
CA GLY A 151 -8.56 -22.70 11.18
C GLY A 151 -7.57 -22.11 12.19
N LYS A 152 -7.20 -20.84 12.04
CA LYS A 152 -6.30 -20.11 12.96
C LYS A 152 -7.03 -19.17 13.90
N GLU A 153 -8.29 -19.01 13.69
CA GLU A 153 -9.15 -18.23 14.55
C GLU A 153 -9.70 -19.11 15.68
#